data_1be76537e60ebcdb11ced029bc6490f5
#
_entry.id   1be76537e60ebcdb11ced029bc6490f5
#
_cell.length_a   1.000
_cell.length_b   1.000
_cell.length_c   1.000
_cell.angle_alpha   90.00
_cell.angle_beta   90.00
_cell.angle_gamma   90.00
#
_symmetry.space_group_name_H-M   'P 1'
#
loop_
_entity.id
_entity.type
_entity.pdbx_description
1 polymer ?
#
loop_
_entity_poly.entity_id
_entity_poly.type
_entity_poly.pdbx_seq_one_letter_code
_entity_poly.pdbx_strand_id
1 'polypeptide(L)'
;MIDLRSDTVTKPNEPMRKAMYNSEVGDDVYGEDPTVNKLQDMVSEITGMEDSLLVASGTMGNLVSLLTLTNRGEEIILGNKCHVYAWEGSGVSIYGGISMKIINNKLTTLSIPPYSPGKPLEYGKDSSCKYHYPAT
;
A
#
# COMPACT_ATOMS: atom_id res chain seq x y z
N MET A 1 -6.86 12.39 -26.15
CA MET A 1 -5.52 11.82 -25.88
C MET A 1 -5.61 11.05 -24.58
N ILE A 2 -5.20 9.79 -24.56
CA ILE A 2 -5.15 8.96 -23.34
C ILE A 2 -3.81 9.23 -22.65
N ASP A 3 -3.85 9.66 -21.38
CA ASP A 3 -2.66 9.96 -20.58
C ASP A 3 -2.41 8.82 -19.59
N LEU A 4 -1.31 8.12 -19.73
CA LEU A 4 -0.92 6.97 -18.90
C LEU A 4 0.33 7.25 -18.05
N ARG A 5 0.67 8.51 -17.82
CA ARG A 5 1.85 8.89 -17.01
C ARG A 5 1.75 8.44 -15.56
N SER A 6 0.58 8.56 -14.97
CA SER A 6 0.31 8.26 -13.56
C SER A 6 -1.19 8.13 -13.33
N ASP A 7 -1.59 7.34 -12.36
CA ASP A 7 -2.94 7.31 -11.82
C ASP A 7 -3.37 8.68 -11.27
N THR A 8 -2.44 9.46 -10.76
CA THR A 8 -2.69 10.79 -10.18
C THR A 8 -3.25 11.82 -11.17
N VAL A 9 -3.12 11.62 -12.48
CA VAL A 9 -3.73 12.49 -13.50
C VAL A 9 -5.18 12.12 -13.81
N THR A 10 -5.68 11.01 -13.26
CA THR A 10 -7.05 10.53 -13.44
C THR A 10 -8.02 11.44 -12.68
N LYS A 11 -9.10 11.81 -13.33
CA LYS A 11 -10.13 12.67 -12.75
C LYS A 11 -11.42 11.89 -12.51
N PRO A 12 -12.14 12.15 -11.41
CA PRO A 12 -13.43 11.54 -11.19
C PRO A 12 -14.43 11.99 -12.28
N ASN A 13 -15.20 11.04 -12.78
CA ASN A 13 -16.31 11.33 -13.70
C ASN A 13 -17.52 11.91 -12.96
N GLU A 14 -18.56 12.31 -13.69
CA GLU A 14 -19.72 12.96 -13.10
C GLU A 14 -20.48 12.08 -12.08
N PRO A 15 -20.74 10.79 -12.34
CA PRO A 15 -21.30 9.90 -11.33
C PRO A 15 -20.47 9.81 -10.05
N MET A 16 -19.15 9.76 -10.16
CA MET A 16 -18.24 9.73 -8.99
C MET A 16 -18.33 11.04 -8.20
N ARG A 17 -18.34 12.19 -8.89
CA ARG A 17 -18.49 13.51 -8.24
C ARG A 17 -19.81 13.62 -7.49
N LYS A 18 -20.91 13.13 -8.09
CA LYS A 18 -22.21 13.11 -7.45
C LYS A 18 -22.25 12.19 -6.23
N ALA A 19 -21.60 11.03 -6.30
CA ALA A 19 -21.46 10.12 -5.16
C ALA A 19 -20.68 10.78 -4.02
N MET A 20 -19.56 11.44 -4.33
CA MET A 20 -18.77 12.19 -3.34
C MET A 20 -19.60 13.32 -2.68
N TYR A 21 -20.36 14.07 -3.47
CA TYR A 21 -21.19 15.16 -2.95
C TYR A 21 -22.30 14.68 -2.02
N ASN A 22 -22.90 13.53 -2.31
CA ASN A 22 -24.01 12.96 -1.56
C ASN A 22 -23.57 11.95 -0.48
N SER A 23 -22.27 11.74 -0.30
CA SER A 23 -21.79 10.78 0.70
C SER A 23 -22.16 11.24 2.10
N GLU A 24 -22.66 10.33 2.89
CA GLU A 24 -22.81 10.53 4.32
C GLU A 24 -21.44 10.50 4.98
N VAL A 25 -21.21 11.43 5.90
CA VAL A 25 -19.93 11.59 6.60
C VAL A 25 -20.14 11.49 8.10
N GLY A 26 -19.14 11.04 8.82
CA GLY A 26 -19.14 10.93 10.27
C GLY A 26 -17.72 11.04 10.82
N ASP A 27 -17.57 10.86 12.13
CA ASP A 27 -16.27 10.89 12.77
C ASP A 27 -15.55 9.54 12.62
N ASP A 28 -14.50 9.53 11.81
CA ASP A 28 -13.71 8.34 11.55
C ASP A 28 -12.93 7.83 12.79
N VAL A 29 -12.57 8.74 13.71
CA VAL A 29 -11.88 8.37 14.96
C VAL A 29 -12.74 7.45 15.83
N TYR A 30 -14.05 7.66 15.81
CA TYR A 30 -15.01 6.84 16.54
C TYR A 30 -15.62 5.72 15.67
N GLY A 31 -15.18 5.59 14.41
CA GLY A 31 -15.74 4.62 13.48
C GLY A 31 -17.18 4.93 13.05
N GLU A 32 -17.58 6.20 13.11
CA GLU A 32 -18.95 6.65 12.83
C GLU A 32 -19.16 7.13 11.40
N ASP A 33 -18.10 7.16 10.55
CA ASP A 33 -18.25 7.50 9.14
C ASP A 33 -18.77 6.28 8.33
N PRO A 34 -20.04 6.30 7.89
CA PRO A 34 -20.61 5.13 7.22
C PRO A 34 -20.03 4.90 5.83
N THR A 35 -19.54 5.95 5.18
CA THR A 35 -18.93 5.85 3.85
C THR A 35 -17.53 5.24 3.93
N VAL A 36 -16.73 5.61 4.93
CA VAL A 36 -15.41 5.01 5.19
C VAL A 36 -15.58 3.53 5.56
N ASN A 37 -16.47 3.24 6.51
CA ASN A 37 -16.71 1.86 6.94
C ASN A 37 -17.11 0.97 5.76
N LYS A 38 -18.07 1.42 4.95
CA LYS A 38 -18.51 0.70 3.76
C LYS A 38 -17.37 0.47 2.75
N LEU A 39 -16.49 1.46 2.56
CA LEU A 39 -15.34 1.31 1.67
C LEU A 39 -14.39 0.21 2.17
N GLN A 40 -14.09 0.21 3.46
CA GLN A 40 -13.22 -0.78 4.09
C GLN A 40 -13.81 -2.19 3.97
N ASP A 41 -15.09 -2.36 4.29
CA ASP A 41 -15.80 -3.63 4.14
C ASP A 41 -15.76 -4.15 2.69
N MET A 42 -16.03 -3.28 1.72
CA MET A 42 -16.00 -3.65 0.30
C MET A 42 -14.59 -4.07 -0.16
N VAL A 43 -13.54 -3.38 0.30
CA VAL A 43 -12.17 -3.75 -0.06
C VAL A 43 -11.80 -5.09 0.56
N SER A 44 -12.16 -5.33 1.82
CA SER A 44 -11.94 -6.63 2.50
C SER A 44 -12.65 -7.76 1.77
N GLU A 45 -13.91 -7.56 1.36
CA GLU A 45 -14.68 -8.54 0.60
C GLU A 45 -14.04 -8.84 -0.77
N ILE A 46 -13.67 -7.81 -1.54
CA ILE A 46 -13.09 -7.97 -2.89
C ILE A 46 -11.73 -8.66 -2.83
N THR A 47 -10.92 -8.33 -1.83
CA THR A 47 -9.55 -8.88 -1.68
C THR A 47 -9.51 -10.21 -0.96
N GLY A 48 -10.58 -10.58 -0.24
CA GLY A 48 -10.63 -11.75 0.63
C GLY A 48 -9.72 -11.61 1.86
N MET A 49 -9.38 -10.38 2.26
CA MET A 49 -8.61 -10.10 3.46
C MET A 49 -9.54 -9.94 4.66
N GLU A 50 -8.99 -10.17 5.86
CA GLU A 50 -9.74 -10.09 7.10
C GLU A 50 -10.28 -8.68 7.36
N ASP A 51 -9.46 -7.67 7.04
CA ASP A 51 -9.79 -6.27 7.25
C ASP A 51 -9.04 -5.36 6.28
N SER A 52 -9.44 -4.09 6.21
CA SER A 52 -8.78 -3.05 5.43
C SER A 52 -8.84 -1.70 6.16
N LEU A 53 -7.90 -0.83 5.85
CA LEU A 53 -7.79 0.49 6.47
C LEU A 53 -7.65 1.58 5.40
N LEU A 54 -8.55 2.56 5.44
CA LEU A 54 -8.40 3.78 4.66
C LEU A 54 -7.35 4.69 5.31
N VAL A 55 -6.41 5.16 4.52
CA VAL A 55 -5.37 6.10 4.96
C VAL A 55 -5.39 7.36 4.11
N ALA A 56 -4.87 8.46 4.65
CA ALA A 56 -4.91 9.77 4.01
C ALA A 56 -4.03 9.89 2.76
N SER A 57 -3.05 9.01 2.58
CA SER A 57 -2.15 9.00 1.42
C SER A 57 -1.48 7.64 1.21
N GLY A 58 -1.00 7.38 -0.02
CA GLY A 58 -0.18 6.22 -0.31
C GLY A 58 1.10 6.16 0.52
N THR A 59 1.75 7.31 0.76
CA THR A 59 2.91 7.40 1.65
C THR A 59 2.59 6.95 3.07
N MET A 60 1.44 7.35 3.61
CA MET A 60 0.98 6.86 4.91
C MET A 60 0.72 5.36 4.88
N GLY A 61 0.09 4.85 3.82
CA GLY A 61 -0.17 3.42 3.64
C GLY A 61 1.13 2.60 3.64
N ASN A 62 2.13 3.02 2.87
CA ASN A 62 3.43 2.38 2.85
C ASN A 62 4.11 2.40 4.23
N LEU A 63 4.10 3.55 4.89
CA LEU A 63 4.73 3.70 6.20
C LEU A 63 4.06 2.80 7.25
N VAL A 64 2.73 2.87 7.37
CA VAL A 64 1.97 2.05 8.33
C VAL A 64 2.20 0.56 8.08
N SER A 65 2.15 0.12 6.82
CA SER A 65 2.39 -1.27 6.46
C SER A 65 3.78 -1.76 6.88
N LEU A 66 4.80 -0.95 6.58
CA LEU A 66 6.19 -1.30 6.95
C LEU A 66 6.42 -1.31 8.45
N LEU A 67 5.85 -0.34 9.18
CA LEU A 67 5.95 -0.28 10.65
C LEU A 67 5.21 -1.44 11.33
N THR A 68 4.14 -1.96 10.72
CA THR A 68 3.41 -3.12 11.23
C THR A 68 4.16 -4.43 11.01
N LEU A 69 4.87 -4.54 9.90
CA LEU A 69 5.54 -5.77 9.48
C LEU A 69 7.00 -5.88 9.95
N THR A 70 7.60 -4.79 10.44
CA THR A 70 9.03 -4.69 10.71
C THR A 70 9.27 -4.02 12.05
N ASN A 71 10.25 -4.49 12.80
CA ASN A 71 10.62 -3.90 14.08
C ASN A 71 11.82 -2.94 13.94
N ARG A 72 11.96 -2.06 14.92
CA ARG A 72 13.13 -1.17 15.02
C ARG A 72 14.43 -1.97 15.03
N GLY A 73 15.38 -1.56 14.21
CA GLY A 73 16.68 -2.23 14.04
C GLY A 73 16.70 -3.35 13.02
N GLU A 74 15.55 -3.71 12.44
CA GLU A 74 15.50 -4.63 11.30
C GLU A 74 15.84 -3.94 9.99
N GLU A 75 15.99 -4.73 8.93
CA GLU A 75 16.34 -4.27 7.58
C GLU A 75 15.24 -4.70 6.58
N ILE A 76 14.91 -3.79 5.67
CA ILE A 76 14.05 -4.07 4.51
C ILE A 76 14.86 -3.96 3.22
N ILE A 77 14.53 -4.80 2.24
CA ILE A 77 15.15 -4.75 0.91
C ILE A 77 14.21 -4.02 -0.04
N LEU A 78 14.72 -3.00 -0.70
CA LEU A 78 13.96 -2.15 -1.61
C LEU A 78 14.66 -2.01 -2.96
N GLY A 79 13.88 -1.91 -4.02
CA GLY A 79 14.42 -1.51 -5.32
C GLY A 79 14.78 -0.02 -5.35
N ASN A 80 15.84 0.34 -6.06
CA ASN A 80 16.31 1.73 -6.16
C ASN A 80 15.33 2.70 -6.85
N LYS A 81 14.24 2.21 -7.43
CA LYS A 81 13.17 3.02 -8.04
C LYS A 81 11.84 2.94 -7.28
N CYS A 82 11.79 2.26 -6.13
CA CYS A 82 10.55 2.18 -5.38
C CYS A 82 10.21 3.53 -4.72
N HIS A 83 8.93 3.78 -4.55
CA HIS A 83 8.42 5.05 -4.02
C HIS A 83 8.92 5.32 -2.59
N VAL A 84 8.89 4.30 -1.73
CA VAL A 84 9.37 4.36 -0.34
C VAL A 84 10.79 4.91 -0.22
N TYR A 85 11.68 4.46 -1.11
CA TYR A 85 13.07 4.92 -1.13
C TYR A 85 13.22 6.30 -1.76
N ALA A 86 12.59 6.50 -2.94
CA ALA A 86 12.89 7.66 -3.77
C ALA A 86 12.10 8.92 -3.36
N TRP A 87 10.90 8.79 -2.78
CA TRP A 87 9.95 9.90 -2.68
C TRP A 87 9.33 10.11 -1.29
N GLU A 88 9.57 9.23 -0.33
CA GLU A 88 8.94 9.29 0.99
C GLU A 88 9.86 9.86 2.09
N GLY A 89 10.93 10.55 1.71
CA GLY A 89 11.77 11.29 2.66
C GLY A 89 12.44 10.41 3.74
N SER A 90 12.70 9.13 3.45
CA SER A 90 13.23 8.17 4.42
C SER A 90 12.33 7.94 5.66
N GLY A 91 11.02 8.16 5.52
CA GLY A 91 10.07 8.07 6.64
C GLY A 91 10.17 6.77 7.44
N VAL A 92 10.35 5.64 6.76
CA VAL A 92 10.49 4.33 7.41
C VAL A 92 11.72 4.25 8.32
N SER A 93 12.83 4.89 7.94
CA SER A 93 14.03 4.95 8.79
C SER A 93 13.88 5.94 9.94
N ILE A 94 13.26 7.10 9.68
CA ILE A 94 13.07 8.16 10.66
C ILE A 94 12.12 7.72 11.78
N TYR A 95 10.95 7.21 11.42
CA TYR A 95 9.91 6.84 12.38
C TYR A 95 10.06 5.40 12.89
N GLY A 96 10.43 4.47 12.01
CA GLY A 96 10.55 3.06 12.35
C GLY A 96 11.92 2.65 12.88
N GLY A 97 12.96 3.43 12.61
CA GLY A 97 14.34 3.01 12.88
C GLY A 97 14.74 1.77 12.06
N ILE A 98 14.17 1.61 10.88
CA ILE A 98 14.36 0.47 9.99
C ILE A 98 15.42 0.81 8.95
N SER A 99 16.38 -0.08 8.75
CA SER A 99 17.42 0.07 7.73
C SER A 99 16.89 -0.30 6.34
N MET A 100 17.30 0.45 5.31
CA MET A 100 16.93 0.17 3.92
C MET A 100 18.15 -0.35 3.15
N LYS A 101 18.06 -1.59 2.67
CA LYS A 101 19.04 -2.15 1.73
C LYS A 101 18.54 -2.01 0.30
N ILE A 102 19.21 -1.18 -0.45
CA ILE A 102 18.80 -0.84 -1.80
C ILE A 102 19.45 -1.78 -2.81
N ILE A 103 18.63 -2.37 -3.68
CA ILE A 103 19.08 -3.19 -4.80
C ILE A 103 18.68 -2.53 -6.11
N ASN A 104 19.46 -2.76 -7.16
CA ASN A 104 19.11 -2.25 -8.49
C ASN A 104 17.93 -3.03 -9.05
N ASN A 105 16.87 -2.31 -9.47
CA ASN A 105 15.80 -2.89 -10.25
C ASN A 105 16.39 -3.37 -11.59
N LYS A 106 16.47 -4.69 -11.79
CA LYS A 106 16.71 -5.22 -13.12
C LYS A 106 15.39 -5.17 -13.88
N LEU A 107 15.42 -4.78 -15.14
CA LEU A 107 14.29 -4.86 -16.09
C LEU A 107 13.99 -6.31 -16.50
N THR A 108 14.12 -7.25 -15.58
CA THR A 108 13.66 -8.61 -15.79
C THR A 108 12.23 -8.65 -15.26
N THR A 109 11.33 -9.02 -16.12
CA THR A 109 9.94 -9.39 -15.83
C THR A 109 9.94 -10.28 -14.57
N LEU A 110 9.80 -9.68 -13.41
CA LEU A 110 9.32 -10.44 -12.25
C LEU A 110 7.88 -10.79 -12.64
N SER A 111 7.69 -12.01 -13.09
CA SER A 111 6.36 -12.59 -13.14
C SER A 111 5.86 -12.64 -11.70
N ILE A 112 5.12 -11.61 -11.30
CA ILE A 112 4.34 -11.66 -10.08
C ILE A 112 3.39 -12.84 -10.30
N PRO A 113 3.47 -13.92 -9.52
CA PRO A 113 2.50 -14.99 -9.64
C PRO A 113 1.12 -14.36 -9.45
N PRO A 114 0.12 -14.78 -10.25
CA PRO A 114 -1.21 -14.24 -10.12
C PRO A 114 -1.66 -14.40 -8.66
N TYR A 115 -2.16 -13.31 -8.08
CA TYR A 115 -2.74 -13.32 -6.74
C TYR A 115 -3.82 -14.42 -6.68
N SER A 116 -3.64 -15.37 -5.79
CA SER A 116 -4.63 -16.41 -5.49
C SER A 116 -5.18 -16.14 -4.09
N PRO A 117 -6.44 -15.72 -3.95
CA PRO A 117 -7.05 -15.52 -2.65
C PRO A 117 -6.91 -16.76 -1.77
N GLY A 118 -6.48 -16.57 -0.52
CA GLY A 118 -6.41 -17.63 0.48
C GLY A 118 -5.17 -18.54 0.46
N LYS A 119 -4.16 -18.25 -0.37
CA LYS A 119 -2.86 -18.92 -0.27
C LYS A 119 -1.80 -17.94 0.22
N PRO A 120 -1.09 -18.26 1.34
CA PRO A 120 0.12 -17.53 1.69
C PRO A 120 1.11 -17.59 0.53
N LEU A 121 1.74 -16.49 0.18
CA LEU A 121 2.85 -16.48 -0.77
C LEU A 121 3.99 -17.31 -0.16
N GLU A 122 4.20 -18.52 -0.65
CA GLU A 122 5.35 -19.33 -0.28
C GLU A 122 6.61 -18.75 -0.93
N TYR A 123 7.37 -18.00 -0.16
CA TYR A 123 8.73 -17.62 -0.52
C TYR A 123 9.73 -18.65 0.05
N GLY A 124 10.77 -18.91 -0.74
CA GLY A 124 11.75 -19.97 -0.48
C GLY A 124 12.27 -19.96 0.97
N LYS A 125 12.37 -21.15 1.52
CA LYS A 125 12.63 -21.48 2.92
C LYS A 125 14.01 -21.09 3.47
N ASP A 126 14.79 -20.28 2.76
CA ASP A 126 16.23 -20.19 3.06
C ASP A 126 16.78 -18.75 3.07
N SER A 127 16.06 -17.81 3.65
CA SER A 127 16.67 -16.52 3.97
C SER A 127 16.04 -15.87 5.19
N SER A 128 16.87 -15.44 6.11
CA SER A 128 16.55 -14.53 7.22
C SER A 128 16.08 -13.14 6.77
N CYS A 129 15.90 -12.92 5.48
CA CYS A 129 15.39 -11.69 4.87
C CYS A 129 13.89 -11.78 4.65
N LYS A 130 13.15 -10.97 5.38
CA LYS A 130 11.73 -10.74 5.10
C LYS A 130 11.61 -9.81 3.90
N TYR A 131 11.09 -10.33 2.78
CA TYR A 131 10.85 -9.52 1.58
C TYR A 131 9.49 -8.83 1.72
N HIS A 132 9.48 -7.51 1.69
CA HIS A 132 8.26 -6.75 1.58
C HIS A 132 8.19 -6.09 0.21
N TYR A 133 7.10 -6.29 -0.49
CA TYR A 133 6.86 -5.63 -1.77
C TYR A 133 6.36 -4.22 -1.52
N PRO A 134 6.96 -3.21 -2.17
CA PRO A 134 6.33 -1.90 -2.21
C PRO A 134 5.05 -2.00 -3.05
N ALA A 135 3.95 -1.45 -2.57
CA ALA A 135 2.83 -1.12 -3.43
C ALA A 135 3.32 -0.15 -4.52
N THR A 136 3.06 -0.47 -5.78
CA THR A 136 3.38 0.38 -6.93
C THR A 136 2.36 1.48 -7.06
#